data_9783d72e41f4c89ab73f081dcc066cd2
#
_entry.id   9783d72e41f4c89ab73f081dcc066cd2
#
_cell.length_a   1.000
_cell.length_b   1.000
_cell.length_c   1.000
_cell.angle_alpha   90.00
_cell.angle_beta   90.00
_cell.angle_gamma   90.00
#
_symmetry.space_group_name_H-M   'P 1'
#
loop_
_entity.id
_entity.type
_entity.pdbx_description
1 polymer ?
#
loop_
_entity_poly.entity_id
_entity_poly.type
_entity_poly.pdbx_seq_one_letter_code
_entity_poly.pdbx_strand_id
1 'polypeptide(L)'
;YKSGVNLTLHEDSTCTIETTDGDPWATTGVFAEDVPEECNVLEFEYQTTLGMSNLELFFMDVKTGIDPAHSMSAGQVPASEEWVSFSVRLKEYRKNFNWGKKGDNLRMDFGTDPNNTIQMRNIRLRVMNDEEKKEEEEEKNEALNKEKYEQGIKDYLSKEYACHITDVTVGETSVTIQGDYTGEGTFFLGEIPPFVDMFKTEKIEFKIPLSENSFSIQLDRYVTVGDFKYDRLLSKWAVFKEGADVDELVSHARYANVDAIHAKQSVEAVPLKSKKGLGGLINHGLLTHDLDELGISSATINIPISNFMHLSEQPGDIPYTYGGKTYYFNEQYLISSFDVVLQQTSQRGISVAGILLIAPSGDAGELLKHPDYNGVAPYTMPNMTTVESTQCYAAALDFLAQRYSDPDMRIRSEEHT
;
A
#
# COMPACT_ATOMS: atom_id res chain seq x y z
N TYR A 1 -4.76 36.57 22.85
CA TYR A 1 -3.48 36.10 23.40
C TYR A 1 -2.57 35.69 22.26
N LYS A 2 -1.24 35.74 22.45
CA LYS A 2 -0.23 35.38 21.47
C LYS A 2 1.11 35.04 22.14
N SER A 3 1.93 34.22 21.49
CA SER A 3 3.33 33.98 21.86
C SER A 3 4.13 33.74 20.59
N GLY A 4 5.41 34.07 20.59
CA GLY A 4 6.29 33.86 19.46
C GLY A 4 5.92 34.63 18.18
N VAL A 5 5.09 35.68 18.31
CA VAL A 5 4.63 36.48 17.16
C VAL A 5 4.50 37.98 17.49
N ASN A 6 4.79 38.81 16.51
CA ASN A 6 4.33 40.17 16.43
C ASN A 6 3.04 40.19 15.60
N LEU A 7 1.92 40.58 16.19
CA LEU A 7 0.62 40.66 15.55
C LEU A 7 0.22 42.11 15.36
N THR A 8 -0.08 42.48 14.12
CA THR A 8 -0.61 43.79 13.74
C THR A 8 -1.97 43.64 13.07
N LEU A 9 -2.98 44.34 13.57
CA LEU A 9 -4.31 44.40 12.94
C LEU A 9 -4.41 45.68 12.14
N HIS A 10 -4.88 45.64 10.91
CA HIS A 10 -5.01 46.73 9.98
C HIS A 10 -6.47 47.19 9.87
N GLU A 11 -6.69 48.43 9.44
CA GLU A 11 -8.02 49.03 9.29
C GLU A 11 -8.89 48.35 8.24
N ASP A 12 -8.25 47.68 7.26
CA ASP A 12 -8.91 46.92 6.19
C ASP A 12 -9.32 45.50 6.59
N SER A 13 -9.26 45.19 7.88
CA SER A 13 -9.54 43.84 8.43
C SER A 13 -8.52 42.77 8.05
N THR A 14 -7.35 43.14 7.57
CA THR A 14 -6.21 42.21 7.46
C THR A 14 -5.44 42.16 8.79
N CYS A 15 -4.74 41.03 9.03
CA CYS A 15 -3.77 40.94 10.10
C CYS A 15 -2.43 40.50 9.54
N THR A 16 -1.35 41.06 10.09
CA THR A 16 0.03 40.62 9.82
C THR A 16 0.58 39.97 11.07
N ILE A 17 1.13 38.79 10.89
CA ILE A 17 1.75 37.91 11.90
C ILE A 17 3.20 37.72 11.50
N GLU A 18 4.13 38.21 12.30
CA GLU A 18 5.58 37.95 12.10
C GLU A 18 6.02 36.99 13.18
N THR A 19 6.48 35.79 12.80
CA THR A 19 6.95 34.79 13.76
C THR A 19 8.33 35.13 14.27
N THR A 20 8.55 35.02 15.59
CA THR A 20 9.79 35.43 16.26
C THR A 20 10.56 34.26 16.89
N ASP A 21 9.92 33.13 17.09
CA ASP A 21 10.54 31.91 17.65
C ASP A 21 9.97 30.63 17.00
N GLY A 22 10.33 29.47 17.56
CA GLY A 22 9.94 28.15 17.03
C GLY A 22 8.59 27.62 17.54
N ASP A 23 7.81 28.43 18.31
CA ASP A 23 6.46 28.05 18.77
C ASP A 23 5.50 29.25 18.62
N PRO A 24 5.30 29.74 17.37
CA PRO A 24 4.50 30.92 17.10
C PRO A 24 2.99 30.60 17.07
N TRP A 25 2.22 31.27 17.91
CA TRP A 25 0.76 31.15 17.92
C TRP A 25 0.02 32.46 18.26
N ALA A 26 -1.23 32.50 17.82
CA ALA A 26 -2.14 33.55 18.19
C ALA A 26 -3.58 33.02 18.34
N THR A 27 -4.41 33.72 19.13
CA THR A 27 -5.84 33.41 19.23
C THR A 27 -6.67 34.39 18.43
N THR A 28 -7.79 33.87 17.91
CA THR A 28 -8.87 34.74 17.39
C THR A 28 -9.52 35.53 18.51
N GLY A 29 -10.39 36.49 18.17
CA GLY A 29 -11.36 37.05 19.11
C GLY A 29 -12.33 35.96 19.60
N VAL A 30 -12.98 36.23 20.74
CA VAL A 30 -14.03 35.34 21.23
C VAL A 30 -15.30 35.49 20.40
N PHE A 31 -16.05 34.41 20.25
CA PHE A 31 -17.33 34.40 19.55
C PHE A 31 -18.34 35.27 20.33
N ALA A 32 -18.94 36.21 19.64
CA ALA A 32 -19.97 37.10 20.21
C ALA A 32 -21.31 36.37 20.47
N GLU A 33 -21.55 35.32 19.70
CA GLU A 33 -22.77 34.49 19.74
C GLU A 33 -22.36 33.00 19.49
N ASP A 34 -23.29 32.07 19.73
CA ASP A 34 -23.11 30.67 19.36
C ASP A 34 -22.99 30.53 17.84
N VAL A 35 -21.99 29.85 17.39
CA VAL A 35 -21.80 29.53 15.97
C VAL A 35 -22.72 28.34 15.59
N PRO A 36 -23.54 28.44 14.53
CA PRO A 36 -24.41 27.36 14.09
C PRO A 36 -23.63 26.04 13.85
N GLU A 37 -24.20 24.87 14.21
CA GLU A 37 -23.49 23.58 14.12
C GLU A 37 -23.08 23.22 12.71
N GLU A 38 -23.84 23.62 11.71
CA GLU A 38 -23.58 23.43 10.30
C GLU A 38 -22.36 24.22 9.77
N CYS A 39 -21.93 25.30 10.49
CA CYS A 39 -20.72 26.06 10.14
C CYS A 39 -19.47 25.34 10.64
N ASN A 40 -19.05 24.27 9.94
CA ASN A 40 -17.97 23.37 10.33
C ASN A 40 -16.75 23.42 9.41
N VAL A 41 -16.63 24.44 8.56
CA VAL A 41 -15.44 24.74 7.75
C VAL A 41 -14.83 26.04 8.24
N LEU A 42 -13.53 25.97 8.63
CA LEU A 42 -12.72 27.17 8.82
C LEU A 42 -12.17 27.58 7.45
N GLU A 43 -12.39 28.82 7.09
CA GLU A 43 -11.87 29.40 5.84
C GLU A 43 -11.21 30.75 6.14
N PHE A 44 -10.09 31.01 5.46
CA PHE A 44 -9.40 32.27 5.44
C PHE A 44 -8.60 32.46 4.15
N GLU A 45 -8.25 33.70 3.83
CA GLU A 45 -7.27 34.00 2.80
C GLU A 45 -5.95 34.39 3.45
N TYR A 46 -4.84 33.97 2.81
CA TYR A 46 -3.50 34.21 3.34
C TYR A 46 -2.50 34.57 2.25
N GLN A 47 -1.42 35.22 2.68
CA GLN A 47 -0.11 35.31 2.02
C GLN A 47 0.94 34.96 3.05
N THR A 48 2.02 34.28 2.67
CA THR A 48 3.10 33.93 3.60
C THR A 48 4.42 33.74 2.87
N THR A 49 5.50 34.20 3.48
CA THR A 49 6.85 34.16 2.89
C THR A 49 7.45 32.77 2.89
N LEU A 50 7.23 31.97 3.96
CA LEU A 50 7.83 30.63 4.12
C LEU A 50 6.79 29.51 4.08
N GLY A 51 5.50 29.84 4.10
CA GLY A 51 4.44 28.86 4.39
C GLY A 51 4.29 28.60 5.88
N MET A 52 3.50 27.59 6.23
CA MET A 52 3.38 27.08 7.60
C MET A 52 3.64 25.58 7.55
N SER A 53 4.69 25.12 8.20
CA SER A 53 5.13 23.71 8.17
C SER A 53 4.08 22.75 8.74
N ASN A 54 3.30 23.24 9.72
CA ASN A 54 2.09 22.61 10.24
C ASN A 54 1.21 23.69 10.84
N LEU A 55 0.01 23.88 10.30
CA LEU A 55 -1.01 24.71 10.93
C LEU A 55 -1.80 23.84 11.90
N GLU A 56 -1.70 24.14 13.20
CA GLU A 56 -2.46 23.43 14.22
C GLU A 56 -3.53 24.34 14.82
N LEU A 57 -4.71 23.80 15.01
CA LEU A 57 -5.89 24.48 15.49
C LEU A 57 -6.26 23.95 16.88
N PHE A 58 -6.29 24.80 17.90
CA PHE A 58 -6.75 24.45 19.25
C PHE A 58 -8.11 25.07 19.51
N PHE A 59 -9.07 24.24 19.88
CA PHE A 59 -10.45 24.61 20.18
C PHE A 59 -10.54 25.02 21.65
N MET A 60 -10.56 26.31 21.91
CA MET A 60 -10.52 26.87 23.26
C MET A 60 -11.92 27.24 23.74
N ASP A 61 -12.37 26.61 24.80
CA ASP A 61 -13.61 26.98 25.49
C ASP A 61 -13.34 27.86 26.71
N VAL A 62 -14.40 28.56 27.16
CA VAL A 62 -14.32 29.51 28.29
C VAL A 62 -13.97 28.82 29.61
N LYS A 63 -14.20 27.54 29.75
CA LYS A 63 -14.09 26.81 31.02
C LYS A 63 -12.74 26.10 31.20
N THR A 64 -12.26 25.50 30.14
CA THR A 64 -11.07 24.63 30.19
C THR A 64 -9.81 25.33 29.68
N GLY A 65 -9.95 26.40 28.92
CA GLY A 65 -8.79 27.08 28.32
C GLY A 65 -8.13 26.21 27.24
N ILE A 66 -6.80 26.10 27.26
CA ILE A 66 -6.04 25.24 26.34
C ILE A 66 -6.01 23.81 26.87
N ASP A 67 -6.49 22.88 26.06
CA ASP A 67 -6.29 21.45 26.25
C ASP A 67 -5.65 20.89 24.98
N PRO A 68 -4.42 20.32 25.05
CA PRO A 68 -3.75 19.72 23.89
C PRO A 68 -4.56 18.59 23.24
N ALA A 69 -5.46 17.93 23.99
CA ALA A 69 -6.37 16.93 23.43
C ALA A 69 -7.47 17.54 22.55
N HIS A 70 -7.71 18.85 22.68
CA HIS A 70 -8.70 19.58 21.89
C HIS A 70 -8.04 20.33 20.73
N SER A 71 -7.19 19.65 19.97
CA SER A 71 -6.53 20.20 18.79
C SER A 71 -6.72 19.35 17.56
N MET A 72 -6.47 19.92 16.40
CA MET A 72 -6.34 19.22 15.13
C MET A 72 -5.25 19.86 14.29
N SER A 73 -4.48 19.04 13.56
CA SER A 73 -3.62 19.55 12.50
C SER A 73 -4.46 19.86 11.26
N ALA A 74 -4.33 21.08 10.75
CA ALA A 74 -4.86 21.49 9.46
C ALA A 74 -3.87 21.21 8.30
N GLY A 75 -2.68 20.66 8.63
CA GLY A 75 -1.66 20.30 7.67
C GLY A 75 -0.71 21.44 7.31
N GLN A 76 0.05 21.20 6.26
CA GLN A 76 1.00 22.17 5.72
C GLN A 76 0.28 23.20 4.88
N VAL A 77 0.65 24.47 5.05
CA VAL A 77 0.17 25.60 4.24
C VAL A 77 1.34 26.12 3.40
N PRO A 78 1.26 26.06 2.05
CA PRO A 78 2.38 26.44 1.19
C PRO A 78 2.66 27.94 1.24
N ALA A 79 3.91 28.33 0.95
CA ALA A 79 4.27 29.73 0.75
C ALA A 79 3.53 30.33 -0.45
N SER A 80 3.09 31.57 -0.33
CA SER A 80 2.48 32.32 -1.44
C SER A 80 2.64 33.83 -1.24
N GLU A 81 3.07 34.51 -2.28
CA GLU A 81 3.11 35.99 -2.35
C GLU A 81 1.75 36.58 -2.78
N GLU A 82 0.88 35.74 -3.36
CA GLU A 82 -0.47 36.12 -3.75
C GLU A 82 -1.48 35.69 -2.68
N TRP A 83 -2.64 36.38 -2.64
CA TRP A 83 -3.73 35.97 -1.76
C TRP A 83 -4.31 34.63 -2.21
N VAL A 84 -4.20 33.62 -1.36
CA VAL A 84 -4.72 32.27 -1.57
C VAL A 84 -5.77 31.94 -0.52
N SER A 85 -6.86 31.32 -0.96
CA SER A 85 -7.88 30.79 -0.05
C SER A 85 -7.40 29.48 0.55
N PHE A 86 -7.55 29.35 1.88
CA PHE A 86 -7.35 28.09 2.60
C PHE A 86 -8.65 27.72 3.29
N SER A 87 -9.03 26.47 3.19
CA SER A 87 -10.17 25.93 3.95
C SER A 87 -9.83 24.58 4.55
N VAL A 88 -10.36 24.30 5.73
CA VAL A 88 -10.24 23.02 6.41
C VAL A 88 -11.55 22.66 7.08
N ARG A 89 -11.99 21.42 6.86
CA ARG A 89 -13.17 20.85 7.53
C ARG A 89 -12.81 20.56 8.98
N LEU A 90 -13.54 21.12 9.92
CA LEU A 90 -13.36 20.89 11.35
C LEU A 90 -13.91 19.52 11.79
N LYS A 91 -14.58 18.81 10.86
CA LYS A 91 -15.14 17.47 11.04
C LYS A 91 -15.87 17.33 12.39
N GLU A 92 -15.66 16.24 13.06
CA GLU A 92 -16.27 15.92 14.35
C GLU A 92 -15.62 16.65 15.53
N TYR A 93 -14.46 17.28 15.34
CA TYR A 93 -13.74 17.95 16.43
C TYR A 93 -14.61 19.03 17.08
N ARG A 94 -15.33 19.82 16.29
CA ARG A 94 -16.22 20.84 16.78
C ARG A 94 -17.33 20.26 17.67
N LYS A 95 -17.94 19.16 17.24
CA LYS A 95 -19.00 18.47 17.99
C LYS A 95 -18.47 17.74 19.22
N ASN A 96 -17.36 17.03 19.05
CA ASN A 96 -16.76 16.25 20.13
C ASN A 96 -16.29 17.12 21.31
N PHE A 97 -15.81 18.33 21.02
CA PHE A 97 -15.35 19.27 22.04
C PHE A 97 -16.41 20.26 22.49
N ASN A 98 -17.64 20.16 21.98
CA ASN A 98 -18.74 21.08 22.26
C ASN A 98 -18.34 22.59 22.11
N TRP A 99 -17.43 22.83 21.15
CA TRP A 99 -16.86 24.15 20.88
C TRP A 99 -17.70 24.94 19.85
N GLY A 100 -17.55 26.24 19.89
CA GLY A 100 -18.29 27.20 19.04
C GLY A 100 -19.42 27.89 19.79
N LYS A 101 -19.36 27.92 21.11
CA LYS A 101 -20.30 28.66 21.96
C LYS A 101 -19.83 30.11 22.13
N LYS A 102 -20.76 30.97 22.52
CA LYS A 102 -20.43 32.34 22.89
C LYS A 102 -19.32 32.39 23.95
N GLY A 103 -18.26 33.12 23.64
CA GLY A 103 -17.07 33.22 24.49
C GLY A 103 -15.94 32.29 24.15
N ASP A 104 -16.18 31.23 23.38
CA ASP A 104 -15.12 30.38 22.87
C ASP A 104 -14.25 31.09 21.83
N ASN A 105 -13.07 30.61 21.58
CA ASN A 105 -12.17 31.11 20.54
C ASN A 105 -11.31 30.00 19.93
N LEU A 106 -10.54 30.37 18.93
CA LEU A 106 -9.61 29.47 18.26
C LEU A 106 -8.17 29.94 18.47
N ARG A 107 -7.26 29.07 18.88
CA ARG A 107 -5.83 29.31 18.80
C ARG A 107 -5.32 28.64 17.51
N MET A 108 -4.50 29.38 16.79
CA MET A 108 -3.82 28.93 15.58
C MET A 108 -2.31 28.94 15.83
N ASP A 109 -1.67 27.79 15.67
CA ASP A 109 -0.21 27.63 15.77
C ASP A 109 0.35 27.53 14.35
N PHE A 110 1.31 28.40 14.02
CA PHE A 110 1.73 28.67 12.64
C PHE A 110 2.96 27.87 12.20
N GLY A 111 3.22 26.73 12.80
CA GLY A 111 4.38 25.90 12.52
C GLY A 111 5.58 26.24 13.41
N THR A 112 6.79 25.98 12.92
CA THR A 112 8.02 26.12 13.73
C THR A 112 9.04 27.08 13.13
N ASP A 113 8.69 27.82 12.08
CA ASP A 113 9.63 28.64 11.31
C ASP A 113 9.64 30.08 11.86
N PRO A 114 10.75 30.54 12.45
CA PRO A 114 10.90 31.94 12.84
C PRO A 114 11.15 32.82 11.60
N ASN A 115 10.87 34.12 11.73
CA ASN A 115 11.03 35.12 10.67
C ASN A 115 10.10 34.90 9.45
N ASN A 116 9.01 34.18 9.64
CA ASN A 116 7.95 34.08 8.64
C ASN A 116 6.99 35.27 8.77
N THR A 117 6.61 35.86 7.66
CA THR A 117 5.58 36.87 7.59
C THR A 117 4.33 36.26 6.99
N ILE A 118 3.25 36.27 7.79
CA ILE A 118 1.95 35.71 7.41
C ILE A 118 0.94 36.85 7.43
N GLN A 119 0.26 37.07 6.34
CA GLN A 119 -0.88 37.96 6.27
C GLN A 119 -2.16 37.14 6.16
N MET A 120 -3.19 37.49 6.90
CA MET A 120 -4.48 36.78 6.87
C MET A 120 -5.63 37.78 6.83
N ARG A 121 -6.71 37.37 6.15
CA ARG A 121 -7.98 38.10 6.12
C ARG A 121 -9.15 37.14 5.92
N ASN A 122 -10.36 37.63 6.09
CA ASN A 122 -11.60 36.90 5.85
C ASN A 122 -11.68 35.57 6.66
N ILE A 123 -11.11 35.56 7.88
CA ILE A 123 -11.15 34.37 8.75
C ILE A 123 -12.60 34.17 9.21
N ARG A 124 -13.17 33.02 8.84
CA ARG A 124 -14.59 32.73 9.14
C ARG A 124 -14.85 31.22 9.29
N LEU A 125 -15.93 30.93 10.00
CA LEU A 125 -16.57 29.63 9.98
C LEU A 125 -17.76 29.66 9.02
N ARG A 126 -17.85 28.67 8.14
CA ARG A 126 -18.94 28.57 7.15
C ARG A 126 -19.48 27.16 7.04
N VAL A 127 -20.62 27.04 6.42
CA VAL A 127 -21.21 25.76 6.00
C VAL A 127 -20.37 25.17 4.85
N MET A 128 -20.27 23.86 4.78
CA MET A 128 -19.68 23.15 3.63
C MET A 128 -20.39 23.52 2.34
N ASN A 129 -19.64 23.73 1.28
CA ASN A 129 -20.16 23.81 -0.06
C ASN A 129 -20.57 22.42 -0.59
N ASP A 130 -21.13 22.35 -1.80
CA ASP A 130 -21.66 21.09 -2.34
C ASP A 130 -20.55 20.09 -2.70
N GLU A 131 -19.37 20.57 -3.06
CA GLU A 131 -18.18 19.74 -3.34
C GLU A 131 -17.65 19.10 -2.05
N GLU A 132 -17.47 19.92 -1.00
CA GLU A 132 -17.02 19.45 0.32
C GLU A 132 -17.99 18.45 0.96
N LYS A 133 -19.31 18.63 0.74
CA LYS A 133 -20.34 17.66 1.19
C LYS A 133 -20.21 16.34 0.44
N LYS A 134 -19.97 16.40 -0.87
CA LYS A 134 -19.80 15.22 -1.70
C LYS A 134 -18.55 14.43 -1.28
N GLU A 135 -17.43 15.12 -1.07
CA GLU A 135 -16.21 14.53 -0.55
C GLU A 135 -16.42 13.85 0.82
N GLU A 136 -17.16 14.53 1.74
CA GLU A 136 -17.47 13.94 3.05
C GLU A 136 -18.33 12.70 2.94
N GLU A 137 -19.29 12.67 2.01
CA GLU A 137 -20.13 11.50 1.75
C GLU A 137 -19.33 10.36 1.14
N GLU A 138 -18.42 10.65 0.21
CA GLU A 138 -17.49 9.69 -0.38
C GLU A 138 -16.57 9.08 0.71
N GLU A 139 -15.94 9.92 1.55
CA GLU A 139 -15.11 9.45 2.68
C GLU A 139 -15.88 8.52 3.64
N LYS A 140 -17.14 8.88 3.97
CA LYS A 140 -18.01 8.06 4.82
C LYS A 140 -18.37 6.73 4.19
N ASN A 141 -18.65 6.73 2.88
CA ASN A 141 -18.98 5.53 2.14
C ASN A 141 -17.78 4.60 2.02
N GLU A 142 -16.59 5.16 1.77
CA GLU A 142 -15.34 4.39 1.76
C GLU A 142 -15.05 3.74 3.12
N ALA A 143 -15.18 4.50 4.21
CA ALA A 143 -15.00 3.98 5.57
C ALA A 143 -15.98 2.85 5.89
N LEU A 144 -17.27 3.02 5.53
CA LEU A 144 -18.30 1.99 5.72
C LEU A 144 -18.03 0.74 4.87
N ASN A 145 -17.61 0.92 3.62
CA ASN A 145 -17.28 -0.19 2.74
C ASN A 145 -16.05 -0.96 3.25
N LYS A 146 -15.05 -0.24 3.77
CA LYS A 146 -13.89 -0.86 4.42
C LYS A 146 -14.29 -1.68 5.65
N GLU A 147 -15.12 -1.13 6.51
CA GLU A 147 -15.62 -1.85 7.71
C GLU A 147 -16.41 -3.11 7.33
N LYS A 148 -17.30 -3.02 6.33
CA LYS A 148 -18.04 -4.18 5.82
C LYS A 148 -17.12 -5.25 5.23
N TYR A 149 -16.10 -4.83 4.50
CA TYR A 149 -15.11 -5.72 3.92
C TYR A 149 -14.31 -6.45 5.00
N GLU A 150 -13.80 -5.72 6.00
CA GLU A 150 -13.07 -6.31 7.14
C GLU A 150 -13.96 -7.26 7.98
N GLN A 151 -15.23 -6.91 8.18
CA GLN A 151 -16.18 -7.79 8.86
C GLN A 151 -16.48 -9.04 8.04
N GLY A 152 -16.63 -8.91 6.72
CA GLY A 152 -16.82 -10.05 5.82
C GLY A 152 -15.66 -11.05 5.88
N ILE A 153 -14.42 -10.56 5.97
CA ILE A 153 -13.24 -11.43 6.16
C ILE A 153 -13.30 -12.15 7.52
N LYS A 154 -13.63 -11.45 8.61
CA LYS A 154 -13.74 -12.06 9.95
C LYS A 154 -14.82 -13.14 10.01
N ASP A 155 -15.98 -12.85 9.41
CA ASP A 155 -17.10 -13.80 9.35
C ASP A 155 -16.71 -15.03 8.53
N TYR A 156 -16.05 -14.87 7.40
CA TYR A 156 -15.53 -15.96 6.58
C TYR A 156 -14.52 -16.83 7.35
N LEU A 157 -13.56 -16.24 8.05
CA LEU A 157 -12.55 -16.98 8.80
C LEU A 157 -13.11 -17.74 10.01
N SER A 158 -14.20 -17.26 10.60
CA SER A 158 -14.85 -17.87 11.75
C SER A 158 -15.94 -18.89 11.38
N LYS A 159 -16.41 -18.88 10.13
CA LYS A 159 -17.51 -19.73 9.66
C LYS A 159 -17.01 -21.15 9.42
N GLU A 160 -17.72 -22.13 9.95
CA GLU A 160 -17.58 -23.53 9.56
C GLU A 160 -18.46 -23.81 8.34
N TYR A 161 -17.87 -24.45 7.34
CA TYR A 161 -18.54 -24.82 6.11
C TYR A 161 -18.76 -26.33 6.04
N ALA A 162 -19.89 -26.73 5.44
CA ALA A 162 -20.21 -28.14 5.20
C ALA A 162 -19.61 -28.68 3.88
N CYS A 163 -19.08 -27.79 3.04
CA CYS A 163 -18.39 -28.12 1.78
C CYS A 163 -16.88 -27.84 1.94
N HIS A 164 -16.03 -28.66 1.32
CA HIS A 164 -14.59 -28.58 1.52
C HIS A 164 -13.81 -28.75 0.24
N ILE A 165 -12.72 -28.00 0.08
CA ILE A 165 -11.60 -28.35 -0.79
C ILE A 165 -10.62 -29.13 0.07
N THR A 166 -10.49 -30.41 -0.17
CA THR A 166 -9.68 -31.31 0.65
C THR A 166 -8.22 -31.35 0.22
N ASP A 167 -7.96 -31.21 -1.10
CA ASP A 167 -6.61 -31.23 -1.64
C ASP A 167 -6.51 -30.41 -2.93
N VAL A 168 -5.36 -29.77 -3.14
CA VAL A 168 -4.97 -29.10 -4.38
C VAL A 168 -3.52 -29.44 -4.68
N THR A 169 -3.29 -30.24 -5.72
CA THR A 169 -1.96 -30.62 -6.18
C THR A 169 -1.62 -29.96 -7.50
N VAL A 170 -0.37 -29.51 -7.66
CA VAL A 170 0.11 -28.86 -8.88
C VAL A 170 1.25 -29.65 -9.48
N GLY A 171 0.97 -30.29 -10.62
CA GLY A 171 1.92 -31.00 -11.43
C GLY A 171 2.70 -30.07 -12.37
N GLU A 172 3.42 -30.63 -13.32
CA GLU A 172 4.16 -29.87 -14.33
C GLU A 172 3.23 -29.11 -15.28
N THR A 173 2.16 -29.74 -15.75
CA THR A 173 1.23 -29.22 -16.76
C THR A 173 -0.21 -29.14 -16.29
N SER A 174 -0.53 -29.67 -15.10
CA SER A 174 -1.90 -29.74 -14.60
C SER A 174 -2.02 -29.35 -13.14
N VAL A 175 -3.21 -28.94 -12.73
CA VAL A 175 -3.63 -28.80 -11.35
C VAL A 175 -4.80 -29.76 -11.09
N THR A 176 -4.77 -30.47 -9.97
CA THR A 176 -5.86 -31.38 -9.54
C THR A 176 -6.45 -30.86 -8.25
N ILE A 177 -7.76 -30.66 -8.24
CA ILE A 177 -8.52 -30.16 -7.11
C ILE A 177 -9.48 -31.24 -6.64
N GLN A 178 -9.43 -31.59 -5.37
CA GLN A 178 -10.30 -32.56 -4.73
C GLN A 178 -11.15 -31.89 -3.63
N GLY A 179 -12.37 -32.38 -3.48
CA GLY A 179 -13.26 -31.84 -2.49
C GLY A 179 -14.57 -32.57 -2.38
N ASP A 180 -15.42 -32.06 -1.51
CA ASP A 180 -16.78 -32.52 -1.31
C ASP A 180 -17.73 -31.34 -1.16
N TYR A 181 -19.02 -31.59 -1.47
CA TYR A 181 -20.09 -30.65 -1.21
C TYR A 181 -21.36 -31.37 -0.74
N THR A 182 -22.19 -30.63 -0.01
CA THR A 182 -23.48 -31.12 0.45
C THR A 182 -24.50 -29.99 0.47
N GLY A 183 -25.76 -30.32 0.28
CA GLY A 183 -26.87 -29.39 0.30
C GLY A 183 -27.75 -29.46 -0.94
N GLU A 184 -28.74 -28.59 -1.01
CA GLU A 184 -29.66 -28.47 -2.13
C GLU A 184 -29.29 -27.25 -3.01
N GLY A 185 -29.37 -27.41 -4.31
CA GLY A 185 -29.11 -26.37 -5.30
C GLY A 185 -28.04 -26.76 -6.32
N THR A 186 -27.61 -25.81 -7.11
CA THR A 186 -26.54 -25.99 -8.11
C THR A 186 -25.22 -25.56 -7.50
N PHE A 187 -24.27 -26.49 -7.44
CA PHE A 187 -22.92 -26.23 -6.92
C PHE A 187 -21.89 -26.28 -8.05
N PHE A 188 -20.84 -25.51 -7.90
CA PHE A 188 -19.70 -25.53 -8.81
C PHE A 188 -18.38 -25.31 -8.07
N LEU A 189 -17.31 -25.84 -8.64
CA LEU A 189 -15.95 -25.49 -8.28
C LEU A 189 -15.61 -24.15 -8.96
N GLY A 190 -15.26 -23.16 -8.18
CA GLY A 190 -14.83 -21.84 -8.65
C GLY A 190 -13.33 -21.64 -8.53
N GLU A 191 -12.72 -21.08 -9.56
CA GLU A 191 -11.37 -20.57 -9.53
C GLU A 191 -11.36 -19.11 -9.10
N ILE A 192 -10.47 -18.78 -8.17
CA ILE A 192 -10.18 -17.42 -7.73
C ILE A 192 -8.72 -17.15 -8.11
N PRO A 193 -8.49 -16.56 -9.30
CA PRO A 193 -7.15 -16.21 -9.75
C PRO A 193 -6.46 -15.21 -8.82
N PRO A 194 -5.12 -15.08 -8.85
CA PRO A 194 -4.37 -14.23 -7.92
C PRO A 194 -4.74 -12.73 -8.02
N PHE A 195 -5.30 -12.29 -9.15
CA PHE A 195 -5.75 -10.91 -9.38
C PHE A 195 -7.23 -10.67 -9.04
N VAL A 196 -7.93 -11.65 -8.46
CA VAL A 196 -9.35 -11.56 -8.06
C VAL A 196 -9.48 -11.52 -6.55
N ASP A 197 -10.16 -10.49 -6.05
CA ASP A 197 -10.56 -10.42 -4.64
C ASP A 197 -11.91 -11.10 -4.46
N MET A 198 -11.91 -12.27 -3.82
CA MET A 198 -13.10 -13.09 -3.61
C MET A 198 -14.18 -12.43 -2.74
N PHE A 199 -13.82 -11.42 -1.94
CA PHE A 199 -14.77 -10.69 -1.09
C PHE A 199 -15.42 -9.48 -1.78
N LYS A 200 -14.90 -9.10 -2.97
CA LYS A 200 -15.44 -8.03 -3.81
C LYS A 200 -16.12 -8.55 -5.08
N THR A 201 -16.02 -9.87 -5.33
CA THR A 201 -16.52 -10.50 -6.55
C THR A 201 -17.93 -11.06 -6.34
N GLU A 202 -18.91 -10.59 -7.10
CA GLU A 202 -20.28 -11.08 -7.03
C GLU A 202 -20.47 -12.37 -7.83
N LYS A 203 -19.78 -12.51 -8.95
CA LYS A 203 -19.83 -13.69 -9.83
C LYS A 203 -18.44 -14.23 -10.11
N ILE A 204 -18.33 -15.54 -10.02
CA ILE A 204 -17.09 -16.25 -10.38
C ILE A 204 -17.09 -16.48 -11.89
N GLU A 205 -16.03 -16.07 -12.56
CA GLU A 205 -15.91 -16.20 -14.02
C GLU A 205 -15.64 -17.64 -14.44
N PHE A 206 -14.72 -18.32 -13.79
CA PHE A 206 -14.37 -19.70 -14.11
C PHE A 206 -15.10 -20.67 -13.19
N LYS A 207 -16.06 -21.41 -13.76
CA LYS A 207 -16.96 -22.32 -13.04
C LYS A 207 -16.89 -23.71 -13.65
N ILE A 208 -16.79 -24.73 -12.81
CA ILE A 208 -16.94 -26.12 -13.18
C ILE A 208 -18.11 -26.71 -12.41
N PRO A 209 -19.23 -27.06 -13.07
CA PRO A 209 -20.39 -27.66 -12.43
C PRO A 209 -20.01 -28.94 -11.67
N LEU A 210 -20.55 -29.11 -10.46
CA LEU A 210 -20.38 -30.30 -9.65
C LEU A 210 -21.66 -31.15 -9.75
N SER A 211 -21.51 -32.43 -10.05
CA SER A 211 -22.62 -33.40 -10.19
C SER A 211 -22.61 -34.50 -9.14
N GLU A 212 -21.47 -34.70 -8.47
CA GLU A 212 -21.27 -35.72 -7.45
C GLU A 212 -20.79 -35.09 -6.18
N ASN A 213 -21.27 -35.56 -5.04
CA ASN A 213 -20.97 -34.98 -3.70
C ASN A 213 -19.49 -35.01 -3.35
N SER A 214 -18.69 -35.87 -3.98
CA SER A 214 -17.24 -35.89 -3.87
C SER A 214 -16.65 -35.80 -5.27
N PHE A 215 -15.67 -34.94 -5.47
CA PHE A 215 -15.11 -34.66 -6.79
C PHE A 215 -13.58 -34.68 -6.78
N SER A 216 -13.03 -35.00 -7.97
CA SER A 216 -11.61 -34.86 -8.29
C SER A 216 -11.52 -34.31 -9.72
N ILE A 217 -11.10 -33.07 -9.85
CA ILE A 217 -11.10 -32.35 -11.13
C ILE A 217 -9.66 -32.00 -11.49
N GLN A 218 -9.26 -32.35 -12.70
CA GLN A 218 -7.96 -32.03 -13.26
C GLN A 218 -8.11 -30.99 -14.37
N LEU A 219 -7.28 -29.95 -14.33
CA LEU A 219 -7.25 -28.83 -15.25
C LEU A 219 -5.84 -28.55 -15.74
N ASP A 220 -5.72 -27.84 -16.84
CA ASP A 220 -4.43 -27.31 -17.29
C ASP A 220 -3.89 -26.31 -16.25
N ARG A 221 -2.59 -26.42 -15.94
CA ARG A 221 -1.92 -25.52 -15.00
C ARG A 221 -1.89 -24.07 -15.49
N TYR A 222 -1.69 -23.85 -16.78
CA TYR A 222 -1.54 -22.53 -17.35
C TYR A 222 -2.81 -22.10 -18.09
N VAL A 223 -3.24 -20.87 -17.84
CA VAL A 223 -4.44 -20.27 -18.46
C VAL A 223 -4.05 -18.99 -19.17
N THR A 224 -4.61 -18.79 -20.38
CA THR A 224 -4.44 -17.56 -21.16
C THR A 224 -5.69 -16.69 -21.01
N VAL A 225 -5.49 -15.41 -20.64
CA VAL A 225 -6.54 -14.39 -20.56
C VAL A 225 -6.09 -13.21 -21.40
N GLY A 226 -6.76 -13.00 -22.55
CA GLY A 226 -6.28 -12.05 -23.55
C GLY A 226 -4.87 -12.41 -24.03
N ASP A 227 -3.96 -11.46 -23.92
CA ASP A 227 -2.54 -11.62 -24.29
C ASP A 227 -1.66 -12.11 -23.13
N PHE A 228 -2.25 -12.38 -21.97
CA PHE A 228 -1.53 -12.76 -20.77
C PHE A 228 -1.77 -14.22 -20.38
N LYS A 229 -0.76 -14.82 -19.79
CA LYS A 229 -0.81 -16.18 -19.28
C LYS A 229 -0.49 -16.20 -17.79
N TYR A 230 -1.35 -16.81 -16.97
CA TYR A 230 -1.07 -17.00 -15.56
C TYR A 230 -0.98 -18.49 -15.18
N ASP A 231 -0.32 -18.77 -14.07
CA ASP A 231 -0.14 -20.09 -13.50
C ASP A 231 -1.19 -20.32 -12.39
N ARG A 232 -2.00 -21.36 -12.53
CA ARG A 232 -2.96 -21.81 -11.52
C ARG A 232 -2.34 -22.29 -10.21
N LEU A 233 -1.02 -22.40 -10.15
CA LEU A 233 -0.29 -22.52 -8.90
C LEU A 233 -0.67 -21.40 -7.90
N LEU A 234 -0.94 -20.20 -8.41
CA LEU A 234 -1.26 -19.03 -7.61
C LEU A 234 -2.76 -18.85 -7.35
N SER A 235 -3.62 -19.68 -7.96
CA SER A 235 -5.07 -19.62 -7.78
C SER A 235 -5.51 -20.25 -6.48
N LYS A 236 -6.58 -19.71 -5.90
CA LYS A 236 -7.37 -20.36 -4.84
C LYS A 236 -8.56 -21.06 -5.46
N TRP A 237 -9.02 -22.10 -4.81
CA TRP A 237 -10.16 -22.91 -5.23
C TRP A 237 -11.19 -23.00 -4.12
N ALA A 238 -12.46 -22.82 -4.45
CA ALA A 238 -13.54 -22.93 -3.49
C ALA A 238 -14.79 -23.53 -4.13
N VAL A 239 -15.66 -24.10 -3.29
CA VAL A 239 -16.99 -24.49 -3.71
C VAL A 239 -17.94 -23.31 -3.55
N PHE A 240 -18.73 -23.07 -4.58
CA PHE A 240 -19.77 -22.06 -4.61
C PHE A 240 -21.12 -22.70 -4.91
N LYS A 241 -22.17 -22.07 -4.39
CA LYS A 241 -23.55 -22.31 -4.77
C LYS A 241 -23.98 -21.21 -5.75
N GLU A 242 -24.55 -21.60 -6.87
CA GLU A 242 -25.00 -20.66 -7.89
C GLU A 242 -26.19 -19.83 -7.39
N GLY A 243 -26.06 -18.52 -7.44
CA GLY A 243 -27.10 -17.56 -7.10
C GLY A 243 -27.60 -16.82 -8.36
N ALA A 244 -28.68 -16.09 -8.28
CA ALA A 244 -29.18 -15.28 -9.40
C ALA A 244 -28.23 -14.10 -9.67
N ASP A 245 -27.97 -13.29 -8.67
CA ASP A 245 -27.14 -12.09 -8.76
C ASP A 245 -25.73 -12.28 -8.19
N VAL A 246 -25.59 -13.04 -7.09
CA VAL A 246 -24.34 -13.29 -6.38
C VAL A 246 -24.14 -14.79 -6.19
N ASP A 247 -22.95 -15.29 -6.45
CA ASP A 247 -22.57 -16.67 -6.17
C ASP A 247 -22.17 -16.80 -4.68
N GLU A 248 -22.82 -17.71 -3.96
CA GLU A 248 -22.58 -17.91 -2.55
C GLU A 248 -21.34 -18.79 -2.32
N LEU A 249 -20.35 -18.28 -1.59
CA LEU A 249 -19.19 -19.04 -1.15
C LEU A 249 -19.60 -20.01 -0.01
N VAL A 250 -19.47 -21.31 -0.25
CA VAL A 250 -19.91 -22.38 0.67
C VAL A 250 -18.81 -23.29 1.18
N SER A 251 -17.56 -22.98 0.89
CA SER A 251 -16.38 -23.63 1.48
C SER A 251 -15.31 -22.60 1.81
N HIS A 252 -14.32 -22.97 2.62
CA HIS A 252 -13.07 -22.22 2.63
C HIS A 252 -12.36 -22.34 1.28
N ALA A 253 -11.76 -21.24 0.81
CA ALA A 253 -10.91 -21.26 -0.35
C ALA A 253 -9.51 -21.81 0.01
N ARG A 254 -8.91 -22.59 -0.91
CA ARG A 254 -7.64 -23.26 -0.66
C ARG A 254 -6.67 -23.05 -1.82
N TYR A 255 -5.42 -22.74 -1.48
CA TYR A 255 -4.28 -22.79 -2.39
C TYR A 255 -3.76 -24.21 -2.57
N ALA A 256 -2.84 -24.41 -3.51
CA ALA A 256 -2.09 -25.64 -3.64
C ALA A 256 -1.34 -26.00 -2.34
N ASN A 257 -1.30 -27.30 -2.04
CA ASN A 257 -0.51 -27.80 -0.92
C ASN A 257 0.98 -27.61 -1.25
N VAL A 258 1.73 -27.03 -0.34
CA VAL A 258 3.16 -26.73 -0.54
C VAL A 258 3.96 -27.99 -0.89
N ASP A 259 3.70 -29.08 -0.19
CA ASP A 259 4.38 -30.38 -0.42
C ASP A 259 3.94 -31.08 -1.70
N ALA A 260 2.88 -30.61 -2.35
CA ALA A 260 2.30 -31.17 -3.57
C ALA A 260 2.54 -30.30 -4.80
N ILE A 261 3.49 -29.40 -4.74
CA ILE A 261 3.88 -28.52 -5.85
C ILE A 261 5.05 -29.16 -6.60
N HIS A 262 4.87 -29.42 -7.91
CA HIS A 262 5.96 -29.83 -8.75
C HIS A 262 6.96 -28.70 -8.98
N ALA A 263 8.15 -28.82 -8.41
CA ALA A 263 9.25 -27.89 -8.61
C ALA A 263 10.13 -28.34 -9.78
N LYS A 264 10.53 -27.39 -10.63
CA LYS A 264 11.46 -27.67 -11.74
C LYS A 264 12.85 -28.09 -11.27
N GLN A 265 13.26 -27.63 -10.10
CA GLN A 265 14.57 -27.94 -9.52
C GLN A 265 14.42 -28.18 -8.02
N SER A 266 15.18 -29.17 -7.52
CA SER A 266 15.37 -29.37 -6.09
C SER A 266 16.67 -28.69 -5.68
N VAL A 267 16.62 -27.78 -4.72
CA VAL A 267 17.81 -27.11 -4.17
C VAL A 267 18.07 -27.68 -2.78
N GLU A 268 19.26 -28.20 -2.59
CA GLU A 268 19.71 -28.71 -1.28
C GLU A 268 19.94 -27.51 -0.32
N ALA A 269 19.33 -27.58 0.86
CA ALA A 269 19.53 -26.56 1.88
C ALA A 269 20.98 -26.58 2.38
N VAL A 270 21.66 -25.44 2.36
CA VAL A 270 23.00 -25.31 2.93
C VAL A 270 22.88 -24.86 4.38
N PRO A 271 23.42 -25.65 5.32
CA PRO A 271 23.38 -25.28 6.73
C PRO A 271 24.20 -24.00 6.99
N LEU A 272 23.61 -23.09 7.78
CA LEU A 272 24.30 -21.87 8.20
C LEU A 272 25.49 -22.23 9.11
N LYS A 273 26.68 -21.73 8.79
CA LYS A 273 27.91 -21.93 9.58
C LYS A 273 27.92 -21.14 10.88
N SER A 274 27.19 -20.05 10.96
CA SER A 274 27.07 -19.19 12.12
C SER A 274 25.69 -18.52 12.16
N LYS A 275 25.35 -17.89 13.31
CA LYS A 275 24.15 -17.05 13.45
C LYS A 275 24.40 -15.59 13.05
N LYS A 276 25.57 -15.25 12.53
CA LYS A 276 25.89 -13.90 12.11
C LYS A 276 25.32 -13.60 10.74
N GLY A 277 24.63 -12.48 10.60
CA GLY A 277 24.11 -11.97 9.35
C GLY A 277 24.46 -10.51 9.12
N LEU A 278 24.42 -10.08 7.87
CA LEU A 278 24.62 -8.70 7.47
C LEU A 278 23.41 -8.21 6.68
N GLY A 279 22.78 -7.12 7.15
CA GLY A 279 21.65 -6.49 6.46
C GLY A 279 22.10 -5.45 5.44
N GLY A 280 21.40 -5.39 4.29
CA GLY A 280 21.60 -4.34 3.29
C GLY A 280 22.95 -4.42 2.57
N LEU A 281 23.36 -5.61 2.15
CA LEU A 281 24.59 -5.81 1.38
C LEU A 281 24.50 -5.08 0.03
N ILE A 282 25.55 -4.31 -0.28
CA ILE A 282 25.64 -3.56 -1.54
C ILE A 282 27.03 -3.78 -2.18
N ASN A 283 27.13 -3.50 -3.50
CA ASN A 283 28.40 -3.58 -4.20
C ASN A 283 29.30 -2.39 -3.84
N HIS A 284 30.19 -2.63 -2.88
CA HIS A 284 31.30 -1.71 -2.57
C HIS A 284 32.62 -2.46 -2.71
N GLY A 285 33.60 -1.87 -3.39
CA GLY A 285 34.90 -2.49 -3.65
C GLY A 285 35.72 -2.91 -2.44
N LEU A 286 35.29 -2.56 -1.23
CA LEU A 286 35.93 -2.91 0.03
C LEU A 286 35.32 -4.14 0.75
N LEU A 287 34.15 -4.62 0.30
CA LEU A 287 33.36 -5.61 1.03
C LEU A 287 33.93 -7.05 1.03
N THR A 288 34.79 -7.40 0.08
CA THR A 288 35.28 -8.78 -0.01
C THR A 288 36.14 -9.16 1.20
N HIS A 289 36.95 -8.25 1.71
CA HIS A 289 37.76 -8.46 2.90
C HIS A 289 36.91 -8.52 4.19
N ASP A 290 35.94 -7.62 4.30
CA ASP A 290 35.03 -7.56 5.44
C ASP A 290 34.18 -8.83 5.56
N LEU A 291 33.73 -9.41 4.44
CA LEU A 291 32.95 -10.66 4.42
C LEU A 291 33.76 -11.84 5.02
N ASP A 292 35.06 -11.88 4.75
CA ASP A 292 35.94 -12.91 5.28
C ASP A 292 36.22 -12.71 6.80
N GLU A 293 36.43 -11.47 7.24
CA GLU A 293 36.70 -11.13 8.65
C GLU A 293 35.48 -11.25 9.55
N LEU A 294 34.31 -10.82 9.08
CA LEU A 294 33.07 -10.89 9.85
C LEU A 294 32.59 -12.32 10.10
N GLY A 295 32.92 -13.26 9.20
CA GLY A 295 32.52 -14.67 9.30
C GLY A 295 31.00 -14.83 9.33
N ILE A 296 30.29 -14.08 8.48
CA ILE A 296 28.84 -14.15 8.35
C ILE A 296 28.41 -15.39 7.55
N SER A 297 27.21 -15.88 7.83
CA SER A 297 26.59 -17.00 7.10
C SER A 297 25.37 -16.59 6.31
N SER A 298 24.82 -15.41 6.58
CA SER A 298 23.65 -14.88 5.87
C SER A 298 23.79 -13.39 5.60
N ALA A 299 23.12 -12.91 4.56
CA ALA A 299 23.00 -11.49 4.25
C ALA A 299 21.64 -11.18 3.59
N THR A 300 21.26 -9.91 3.58
CA THR A 300 20.12 -9.43 2.79
C THR A 300 20.61 -8.45 1.74
N ILE A 301 19.91 -8.42 0.60
CA ILE A 301 20.12 -7.47 -0.48
C ILE A 301 18.78 -6.89 -0.92
N ASN A 302 18.72 -5.58 -1.13
CA ASN A 302 17.54 -4.93 -1.69
C ASN A 302 17.55 -5.04 -3.21
N ILE A 303 16.45 -5.53 -3.78
CA ILE A 303 16.26 -5.74 -5.23
C ILE A 303 15.08 -4.86 -5.69
N PRO A 304 15.30 -3.58 -6.01
CA PRO A 304 14.26 -2.69 -6.52
C PRO A 304 13.97 -3.03 -7.99
N ILE A 305 12.97 -3.89 -8.22
CA ILE A 305 12.62 -4.45 -9.54
C ILE A 305 12.42 -3.36 -10.58
N SER A 306 11.68 -2.32 -10.25
CA SER A 306 11.36 -1.22 -11.17
C SER A 306 12.57 -0.36 -11.60
N ASN A 307 13.74 -0.52 -10.94
CA ASN A 307 14.95 0.20 -11.34
C ASN A 307 15.68 -0.45 -12.53
N PHE A 308 15.37 -1.69 -12.84
CA PHE A 308 16.06 -2.44 -13.92
C PHE A 308 15.13 -3.22 -14.83
N MET A 309 13.82 -3.21 -14.58
CA MET A 309 12.81 -3.84 -15.43
C MET A 309 12.07 -2.77 -16.24
N HIS A 310 11.91 -3.02 -17.54
CA HIS A 310 11.19 -2.15 -18.47
C HIS A 310 10.11 -2.94 -19.22
N LEU A 311 9.03 -2.26 -19.60
CA LEU A 311 7.96 -2.83 -20.42
C LEU A 311 8.23 -2.66 -21.92
N SER A 312 9.18 -1.80 -22.28
CA SER A 312 9.66 -1.54 -23.63
C SER A 312 11.18 -1.58 -23.69
N GLU A 313 11.72 -2.07 -24.80
CA GLU A 313 13.16 -2.22 -25.02
C GLU A 313 13.94 -0.92 -24.84
N GLN A 314 15.01 -0.97 -24.03
CA GLN A 314 15.97 0.09 -23.86
C GLN A 314 17.37 -0.41 -24.28
N PRO A 315 18.27 0.50 -24.69
CA PRO A 315 19.65 0.10 -25.07
C PRO A 315 20.37 -0.64 -23.95
N GLY A 316 20.84 -1.86 -24.23
CA GLY A 316 21.55 -2.71 -23.28
C GLY A 316 20.67 -3.55 -22.38
N ASP A 317 19.39 -3.66 -22.69
CA ASP A 317 18.48 -4.55 -21.99
C ASP A 317 18.56 -6.00 -22.47
N ILE A 318 18.34 -6.92 -21.57
CA ILE A 318 18.14 -8.34 -21.84
C ILE A 318 16.66 -8.58 -22.09
N PRO A 319 16.24 -9.00 -23.31
CA PRO A 319 14.86 -9.39 -23.54
C PRO A 319 14.55 -10.74 -22.86
N TYR A 320 13.41 -10.81 -22.18
CA TYR A 320 12.95 -11.99 -21.48
C TYR A 320 11.47 -12.24 -21.73
N THR A 321 11.15 -13.40 -22.29
CA THR A 321 9.75 -13.75 -22.60
C THR A 321 9.16 -14.62 -21.50
N TYR A 322 8.08 -14.11 -20.89
CA TYR A 322 7.31 -14.81 -19.88
C TYR A 322 5.82 -14.76 -20.23
N GLY A 323 5.15 -15.92 -20.23
CA GLY A 323 3.72 -15.98 -20.52
C GLY A 323 3.28 -15.44 -21.89
N GLY A 324 4.19 -15.43 -22.87
CA GLY A 324 3.93 -14.89 -24.22
C GLY A 324 4.22 -13.41 -24.42
N LYS A 325 4.53 -12.67 -23.35
CA LYS A 325 4.92 -11.26 -23.41
C LYS A 325 6.42 -11.10 -23.12
N THR A 326 7.08 -10.19 -23.83
CA THR A 326 8.51 -9.88 -23.62
C THR A 326 8.62 -8.68 -22.67
N TYR A 327 9.48 -8.86 -21.68
CA TYR A 327 9.92 -7.85 -20.73
C TYR A 327 11.42 -7.61 -20.91
N TYR A 328 11.94 -6.50 -20.42
CA TYR A 328 13.32 -6.08 -20.67
C TYR A 328 14.00 -5.77 -19.35
N PHE A 329 15.25 -6.26 -19.19
CA PHE A 329 15.98 -6.13 -17.94
C PHE A 329 17.35 -5.49 -18.18
N ASN A 330 17.65 -4.40 -17.50
CA ASN A 330 18.90 -3.66 -17.68
C ASN A 330 20.11 -4.46 -17.22
N GLU A 331 20.89 -4.97 -18.18
CA GLU A 331 22.05 -5.85 -17.93
C GLU A 331 23.11 -5.15 -17.09
N GLN A 332 23.45 -3.92 -17.41
CA GLN A 332 24.50 -3.17 -16.72
C GLN A 332 24.12 -2.92 -15.25
N TYR A 333 22.85 -2.63 -14.97
CA TYR A 333 22.37 -2.48 -13.61
C TYR A 333 22.48 -3.78 -12.82
N LEU A 334 22.08 -4.90 -13.42
CA LEU A 334 22.16 -6.23 -12.79
C LEU A 334 23.61 -6.60 -12.47
N ILE A 335 24.52 -6.42 -13.44
CA ILE A 335 25.95 -6.71 -13.26
C ILE A 335 26.53 -5.85 -12.13
N SER A 336 26.32 -4.55 -12.17
CA SER A 336 26.94 -3.62 -11.22
C SER A 336 26.35 -3.70 -9.81
N SER A 337 25.06 -4.00 -9.70
CA SER A 337 24.38 -3.98 -8.39
C SER A 337 24.31 -5.35 -7.72
N PHE A 338 24.14 -6.43 -8.49
CA PHE A 338 23.81 -7.73 -7.94
C PHE A 338 24.83 -8.82 -8.29
N ASP A 339 25.21 -9.01 -9.55
CA ASP A 339 26.03 -10.16 -9.97
C ASP A 339 27.34 -10.24 -9.18
N VAL A 340 28.05 -9.12 -9.07
CA VAL A 340 29.32 -9.06 -8.33
C VAL A 340 29.14 -9.43 -6.86
N VAL A 341 28.12 -8.91 -6.22
CA VAL A 341 27.82 -9.16 -4.79
C VAL A 341 27.44 -10.62 -4.56
N LEU A 342 26.57 -11.16 -5.43
CA LEU A 342 26.05 -12.52 -5.32
C LEU A 342 27.15 -13.54 -5.61
N GLN A 343 28.04 -13.28 -6.57
CA GLN A 343 29.22 -14.12 -6.81
C GLN A 343 30.14 -14.17 -5.60
N GLN A 344 30.43 -13.01 -4.99
CA GLN A 344 31.28 -12.93 -3.81
C GLN A 344 30.70 -13.67 -2.59
N THR A 345 29.39 -13.57 -2.36
CA THR A 345 28.71 -14.26 -1.27
C THR A 345 28.60 -15.76 -1.53
N SER A 346 28.29 -16.16 -2.76
CA SER A 346 28.18 -17.56 -3.16
C SER A 346 29.49 -18.30 -2.98
N GLN A 347 30.62 -17.74 -3.42
CA GLN A 347 31.97 -18.30 -3.26
C GLN A 347 32.34 -18.54 -1.79
N ARG A 348 31.76 -17.79 -0.87
CA ARG A 348 31.95 -17.92 0.59
C ARG A 348 30.92 -18.80 1.27
N GLY A 349 29.93 -19.29 0.54
CA GLY A 349 28.81 -20.08 1.08
C GLY A 349 27.91 -19.24 2.02
N ILE A 350 27.80 -17.92 1.76
CA ILE A 350 26.90 -17.02 2.47
C ILE A 350 25.53 -17.10 1.78
N SER A 351 24.47 -17.39 2.55
CA SER A 351 23.10 -17.36 2.06
C SER A 351 22.62 -15.90 1.96
N VAL A 352 22.02 -15.54 0.81
CA VAL A 352 21.50 -14.18 0.60
C VAL A 352 20.01 -14.23 0.41
N ALA A 353 19.28 -13.45 1.23
CA ALA A 353 17.86 -13.19 1.06
C ALA A 353 17.68 -11.90 0.23
N GLY A 354 17.01 -12.00 -0.91
CA GLY A 354 16.65 -10.86 -1.76
C GLY A 354 15.36 -10.21 -1.27
N ILE A 355 15.41 -8.95 -0.87
CA ILE A 355 14.23 -8.16 -0.52
C ILE A 355 13.73 -7.48 -1.78
N LEU A 356 12.60 -7.96 -2.31
CA LEU A 356 12.01 -7.43 -3.53
C LEU A 356 11.27 -6.13 -3.22
N LEU A 357 11.64 -5.06 -3.91
CA LEU A 357 11.08 -3.73 -3.71
C LEU A 357 10.53 -3.19 -5.04
N ILE A 358 9.47 -2.40 -4.96
CA ILE A 358 8.88 -1.73 -6.12
C ILE A 358 8.91 -0.22 -5.83
N ALA A 359 9.77 0.51 -6.53
CA ALA A 359 9.71 1.96 -6.56
C ALA A 359 8.60 2.37 -7.54
N PRO A 360 7.71 3.31 -7.17
CA PRO A 360 6.59 3.75 -8.00
C PRO A 360 7.07 4.73 -9.09
N SER A 361 7.99 4.27 -9.93
CA SER A 361 8.62 5.08 -10.99
C SER A 361 9.03 4.20 -12.17
N GLY A 362 9.11 4.81 -13.37
CA GLY A 362 9.31 4.09 -14.61
C GLY A 362 8.06 3.32 -15.06
N ASP A 363 8.08 2.75 -16.26
CA ASP A 363 6.93 2.06 -16.85
C ASP A 363 6.54 0.78 -16.06
N ALA A 364 7.52 -0.02 -15.67
CA ALA A 364 7.28 -1.20 -14.82
C ALA A 364 6.84 -0.82 -13.40
N GLY A 365 7.43 0.24 -12.81
CA GLY A 365 7.05 0.70 -11.48
C GLY A 365 5.64 1.24 -11.42
N GLU A 366 5.18 1.97 -12.43
CA GLU A 366 3.79 2.45 -12.53
C GLU A 366 2.79 1.30 -12.68
N LEU A 367 3.10 0.26 -13.48
CA LEU A 367 2.25 -0.91 -13.62
C LEU A 367 2.18 -1.73 -12.32
N LEU A 368 3.31 -1.88 -11.63
CA LEU A 368 3.43 -2.67 -10.41
C LEU A 368 3.02 -1.92 -9.14
N LYS A 369 2.75 -0.63 -9.23
CA LYS A 369 2.33 0.20 -8.10
C LYS A 369 0.98 -0.25 -7.54
N HIS A 370 0.92 -0.53 -6.22
CA HIS A 370 -0.34 -0.89 -5.56
C HIS A 370 -1.38 0.22 -5.70
N PRO A 371 -2.65 -0.08 -6.00
CA PRO A 371 -3.70 0.93 -6.15
C PRO A 371 -3.86 1.86 -4.94
N ASP A 372 -3.68 1.34 -3.72
CA ASP A 372 -3.81 2.11 -2.47
C ASP A 372 -2.53 2.85 -2.07
N TYR A 373 -1.52 2.93 -2.95
CA TYR A 373 -0.29 3.65 -2.64
C TYR A 373 -0.55 5.16 -2.56
N ASN A 374 -0.22 5.74 -1.40
CA ASN A 374 -0.52 7.14 -1.07
C ASN A 374 0.62 8.14 -1.36
N GLY A 375 1.72 7.70 -1.97
CA GLY A 375 2.83 8.56 -2.33
C GLY A 375 3.81 8.91 -1.20
N VAL A 376 3.62 8.41 0.03
CA VAL A 376 4.44 8.77 1.20
C VAL A 376 5.69 7.89 1.32
N ALA A 377 5.55 6.58 1.13
CA ALA A 377 6.68 5.65 1.24
C ALA A 377 7.54 5.63 -0.04
N PRO A 378 8.87 5.35 0.03
CA PRO A 378 9.72 5.22 -1.15
C PRO A 378 9.41 3.97 -2.00
N TYR A 379 8.73 2.97 -1.42
CA TYR A 379 8.35 1.72 -2.06
C TYR A 379 6.88 1.41 -1.82
N THR A 380 6.30 0.62 -2.71
CA THR A 380 4.91 0.16 -2.66
C THR A 380 4.84 -1.37 -2.64
N MET A 381 3.72 -1.92 -2.22
CA MET A 381 3.40 -3.33 -2.42
C MET A 381 3.13 -3.60 -3.92
N PRO A 382 3.32 -4.85 -4.40
CA PRO A 382 3.01 -5.19 -5.78
C PRO A 382 1.50 -5.07 -6.05
N ASN A 383 1.18 -4.52 -7.22
CA ASN A 383 -0.19 -4.52 -7.72
C ASN A 383 -0.54 -5.94 -8.22
N MET A 384 -1.39 -6.62 -7.48
CA MET A 384 -1.91 -7.95 -7.84
C MET A 384 -3.40 -7.90 -8.25
N THR A 385 -3.90 -6.72 -8.65
CA THR A 385 -5.33 -6.53 -8.97
C THR A 385 -5.67 -6.71 -10.45
N THR A 386 -4.66 -6.87 -11.31
CA THR A 386 -4.85 -7.14 -12.74
C THR A 386 -4.00 -8.31 -13.20
N VAL A 387 -4.42 -9.01 -14.25
CA VAL A 387 -3.65 -10.09 -14.85
C VAL A 387 -2.31 -9.58 -15.42
N GLU A 388 -2.29 -8.37 -15.96
CA GLU A 388 -1.11 -7.74 -16.54
C GLU A 388 -0.04 -7.45 -15.48
N SER A 389 -0.40 -6.80 -14.38
CA SER A 389 0.54 -6.50 -13.29
C SER A 389 1.01 -7.77 -12.58
N THR A 390 0.12 -8.73 -12.36
CA THR A 390 0.47 -10.04 -11.79
C THR A 390 1.47 -10.78 -12.66
N GLN A 391 1.24 -10.83 -13.98
CA GLN A 391 2.18 -11.45 -14.92
C GLN A 391 3.53 -10.72 -14.98
N CYS A 392 3.51 -9.37 -14.96
CA CYS A 392 4.73 -8.56 -14.92
C CYS A 392 5.58 -8.88 -13.69
N TYR A 393 4.95 -8.94 -12.51
CA TYR A 393 5.64 -9.31 -11.27
C TYR A 393 6.17 -10.75 -11.31
N ALA A 394 5.37 -11.69 -11.80
CA ALA A 394 5.80 -13.08 -11.96
C ALA A 394 6.97 -13.22 -12.95
N ALA A 395 6.97 -12.42 -14.02
CA ALA A 395 8.09 -12.41 -14.99
C ALA A 395 9.40 -11.92 -14.35
N ALA A 396 9.33 -10.90 -13.48
CA ALA A 396 10.49 -10.43 -12.74
C ALA A 396 11.05 -11.51 -11.80
N LEU A 397 10.17 -12.22 -11.08
CA LEU A 397 10.57 -13.31 -10.19
C LEU A 397 11.20 -14.48 -10.95
N ASP A 398 10.59 -14.89 -12.06
CA ASP A 398 11.09 -16.00 -12.89
C ASP A 398 12.45 -15.65 -13.53
N PHE A 399 12.60 -14.43 -14.03
CA PHE A 399 13.88 -13.93 -14.55
C PHE A 399 14.98 -13.95 -13.49
N LEU A 400 14.71 -13.40 -12.31
CA LEU A 400 15.68 -13.38 -11.21
C LEU A 400 16.02 -14.79 -10.74
N ALA A 401 15.02 -15.67 -10.63
CA ALA A 401 15.22 -17.07 -10.26
C ALA A 401 16.09 -17.80 -11.29
N GLN A 402 15.86 -17.59 -12.59
CA GLN A 402 16.70 -18.20 -13.64
C GLN A 402 18.12 -17.64 -13.64
N ARG A 403 18.29 -16.31 -13.57
CA ARG A 403 19.61 -15.69 -13.57
C ARG A 403 20.46 -16.12 -12.38
N TYR A 404 19.86 -16.21 -11.21
CA TYR A 404 20.56 -16.47 -9.95
C TYR A 404 20.42 -17.92 -9.44
N SER A 405 19.95 -18.83 -10.26
CA SER A 405 20.01 -20.27 -10.00
C SER A 405 21.39 -20.89 -10.30
N ASP A 406 22.27 -20.15 -10.98
CA ASP A 406 23.65 -20.56 -11.21
C ASP A 406 24.37 -20.79 -9.85
N PRO A 407 25.06 -21.93 -9.66
CA PRO A 407 25.81 -22.22 -8.44
C PRO A 407 26.78 -21.12 -8.01
N ASP A 408 27.35 -20.39 -8.96
CA ASP A 408 28.34 -19.33 -8.71
C ASP A 408 27.71 -17.98 -8.35
N MET A 409 26.40 -17.80 -8.53
CA MET A 409 25.67 -16.55 -8.28
C MET A 409 24.40 -16.72 -7.46
N ARG A 410 24.25 -17.79 -6.70
CA ARG A 410 22.98 -18.12 -6.03
C ARG A 410 22.51 -17.08 -5.03
N ILE A 411 21.31 -16.56 -5.27
CA ILE A 411 20.46 -16.03 -4.20
C ILE A 411 19.74 -17.23 -3.58
N ARG A 412 19.90 -17.42 -2.28
CA ARG A 412 19.08 -18.36 -1.53
C ARG A 412 18.01 -17.54 -0.81
N SER A 413 16.87 -17.45 -1.41
CA SER A 413 15.68 -16.88 -0.77
C SER A 413 15.00 -17.97 0.04
N GLU A 414 14.91 -17.81 1.36
CA GLU A 414 14.02 -18.58 2.23
C GLU A 414 12.68 -17.86 2.46
N GLU A 415 12.50 -16.68 1.92
CA GLU A 415 11.25 -15.92 2.07
C GLU A 415 10.43 -15.98 0.79
N HIS A 416 9.59 -16.99 0.71
CA HIS A 416 8.39 -16.97 -0.09
C HIS A 416 7.25 -16.42 0.77
N THR A 417 6.99 -15.14 0.67
CA THR A 417 5.73 -14.57 1.15
C THR A 417 4.69 -14.59 0.05
#